data_33485a5f8fdf64228455178eaca2ba47
#
_entry.id   33485a5f8fdf64228455178eaca2ba47
#
_cell.length_a   1.000
_cell.length_b   1.000
_cell.length_c   1.000
_cell.angle_alpha   90.00
_cell.angle_beta   90.00
_cell.angle_gamma   90.00
#
_symmetry.space_group_name_H-M   'P 1'
#
loop_
_entity.id
_entity.type
_entity.pdbx_description
1 polymer ?
#
loop_
_entity_poly.entity_id
_entity_poly.type
_entity_poly.pdbx_seq_one_letter_code
_entity_poly.pdbx_strand_id
1 'polypeptide(L)'
;MRTILKTALFAGAMSLMSGGASAACDFNNTSTVKSLSAGFEAWKAVTSAMAECGNVEAELDQEFRKKQPEAFAANPSLYHIGGVANSTAVPLIDAGTIRPLDDLVAKHGGQLKPNQLVRIDGKIMAIAMMVNAQHMMYRNDIFADLGIAAPATYEEVLAAAEKIKAAGVVDYPLGGTYKSGWNLAEEFVNMYMGYDGAFFNADLSPSINNANGVAALEMMKALTAYMDPEYLVSDSTYVQQQFQQGKIAMANLWASRAAAMDNADESQVVGKVTHSAAPTVAGGSTPASTLWWDGIVIAANISDADAENAFKVAMEGIDTEMVKANNDAAVWLIEGYEPTATAAGAFATAANGAKPYPASKQMSLMHTALGNGIAAYLTGEKSASAALADIEAAYTTAAKEAGVM
;
A
#
# COMPACT_ATOMS: atom_id res chain seq x y z
N MET A 1 -13.10 43.43 67.05
CA MET A 1 -13.31 41.96 67.15
C MET A 1 -12.56 41.32 66.02
N ARG A 2 -11.57 40.51 66.36
CA ARG A 2 -10.60 39.96 65.41
C ARG A 2 -11.10 38.68 64.75
N THR A 3 -11.18 38.65 63.44
CA THR A 3 -11.53 37.46 62.66
C THR A 3 -10.22 36.75 62.22
N ILE A 4 -10.05 35.50 62.61
CA ILE A 4 -8.89 34.65 62.33
C ILE A 4 -9.11 33.95 60.99
N LEU A 5 -8.21 34.21 60.04
CA LEU A 5 -8.17 33.53 58.74
C LEU A 5 -7.38 32.22 58.90
N LYS A 6 -8.01 31.09 58.67
CA LYS A 6 -7.32 29.78 58.60
C LYS A 6 -6.92 29.51 57.17
N THR A 7 -5.63 29.48 56.93
CA THR A 7 -5.01 29.08 55.68
C THR A 7 -4.94 27.54 55.64
N ALA A 8 -5.63 26.90 54.70
CA ALA A 8 -5.49 25.46 54.43
C ALA A 8 -4.40 25.27 53.37
N LEU A 9 -3.32 24.60 53.73
CA LEU A 9 -2.33 24.10 52.80
C LEU A 9 -2.91 22.89 52.05
N PHE A 10 -3.09 22.98 50.75
CA PHE A 10 -3.31 21.85 49.86
C PHE A 10 -1.93 21.33 49.43
N ALA A 11 -1.51 20.18 49.94
CA ALA A 11 -0.40 19.42 49.38
C ALA A 11 -0.88 18.70 48.13
N GLY A 12 -0.54 19.24 46.96
CA GLY A 12 -0.76 18.58 45.69
C GLY A 12 0.22 17.40 45.56
N ALA A 13 -0.29 16.16 45.57
CA ALA A 13 0.44 15.01 45.17
C ALA A 13 0.69 15.08 43.65
N MET A 14 1.89 15.40 43.23
CA MET A 14 2.37 15.17 41.87
C MET A 14 2.46 13.67 41.65
N SER A 15 1.48 13.07 40.99
CA SER A 15 1.60 11.76 40.37
C SER A 15 2.61 11.86 39.25
N LEU A 16 3.80 11.34 39.48
CA LEU A 16 4.76 10.99 38.44
C LEU A 16 4.09 9.91 37.56
N MET A 17 3.54 10.33 36.43
CA MET A 17 3.28 9.39 35.34
C MET A 17 4.66 8.87 34.91
N SER A 18 4.95 7.61 35.25
CA SER A 18 6.01 6.84 34.62
C SER A 18 5.61 6.64 33.17
N GLY A 19 5.97 7.58 32.30
CA GLY A 19 6.05 7.35 30.89
C GLY A 19 7.02 6.19 30.73
N GLY A 20 6.56 5.07 30.13
CA GLY A 20 7.47 4.02 29.69
C GLY A 20 8.55 4.70 28.85
N ALA A 21 9.81 4.54 29.24
CA ALA A 21 10.92 4.95 28.42
C ALA A 21 10.82 4.12 27.13
N SER A 22 10.44 4.76 26.01
CA SER A 22 10.73 4.23 24.69
C SER A 22 12.23 3.98 24.66
N ALA A 23 12.69 2.82 24.25
CA ALA A 23 14.10 2.55 24.14
C ALA A 23 14.66 3.53 23.11
N ALA A 24 15.54 4.41 23.55
CA ALA A 24 16.24 5.30 22.65
C ALA A 24 17.13 4.47 21.73
N CYS A 25 17.33 4.91 20.48
CA CYS A 25 18.30 4.31 19.57
C CYS A 25 19.60 3.93 20.27
N ASP A 26 20.11 2.75 19.99
CA ASP A 26 21.37 2.22 20.56
C ASP A 26 22.62 3.02 20.17
N PHE A 27 22.48 4.03 19.32
CA PHE A 27 23.57 4.89 18.84
C PHE A 27 23.15 6.36 18.80
N ASN A 28 24.14 7.26 18.89
CA ASN A 28 23.92 8.69 18.80
C ASN A 28 23.91 9.13 17.33
N ASN A 29 22.72 9.44 16.79
CA ASN A 29 22.58 10.02 15.46
C ASN A 29 22.98 11.50 15.48
N THR A 30 24.15 11.83 14.93
CA THR A 30 24.72 13.18 14.92
C THR A 30 24.49 13.94 13.62
N SER A 31 24.06 13.29 12.54
CA SER A 31 23.74 13.88 11.24
C SER A 31 22.27 13.75 10.91
N THR A 32 21.72 14.73 10.16
CA THR A 32 20.32 14.66 9.74
C THR A 32 20.10 13.54 8.74
N VAL A 33 19.16 12.65 9.05
CA VAL A 33 18.67 11.61 8.13
C VAL A 33 17.32 12.04 7.58
N LYS A 34 17.19 12.07 6.25
CA LYS A 34 15.94 12.42 5.56
C LYS A 34 15.33 11.20 4.89
N SER A 35 14.02 11.01 5.05
CA SER A 35 13.29 9.93 4.39
C SER A 35 12.08 10.44 3.62
N LEU A 36 11.73 9.77 2.51
CA LEU A 36 10.51 10.01 1.74
C LEU A 36 9.79 8.69 1.50
N SER A 37 8.54 8.60 1.95
CA SER A 37 7.71 7.40 1.82
C SER A 37 6.22 7.74 1.66
N ALA A 38 5.40 6.71 1.43
CA ALA A 38 3.94 6.83 1.44
C ALA A 38 3.41 7.21 2.83
N GLY A 39 2.25 7.89 2.87
CA GLY A 39 1.61 8.31 4.12
C GLY A 39 0.49 7.37 4.57
N PHE A 40 0.81 6.17 5.06
CA PHE A 40 -0.15 5.27 5.69
C PHE A 40 0.41 4.69 7.00
N GLU A 41 -0.43 4.04 7.80
CA GLU A 41 -0.11 3.72 9.21
C GLU A 41 1.22 2.99 9.42
N ALA A 42 1.54 2.00 8.58
CA ALA A 42 2.83 1.31 8.70
C ALA A 42 4.03 2.25 8.53
N TRP A 43 3.99 3.17 7.56
CA TRP A 43 5.07 4.15 7.38
C TRP A 43 5.10 5.19 8.50
N LYS A 44 3.94 5.57 9.06
CA LYS A 44 3.89 6.43 10.25
C LYS A 44 4.58 5.76 11.43
N ALA A 45 4.29 4.47 11.67
CA ALA A 45 4.93 3.68 12.73
C ALA A 45 6.46 3.60 12.53
N VAL A 46 6.91 3.19 11.34
CA VAL A 46 8.33 3.09 10.99
C VAL A 46 9.05 4.41 11.15
N THR A 47 8.49 5.50 10.61
CA THR A 47 9.15 6.81 10.69
C THR A 47 9.11 7.41 12.09
N SER A 48 8.10 7.09 12.90
CA SER A 48 8.06 7.46 14.32
C SER A 48 9.18 6.79 15.11
N ALA A 49 9.39 5.49 14.91
CA ALA A 49 10.51 4.77 15.54
C ALA A 49 11.87 5.28 15.05
N MET A 50 12.05 5.53 13.74
CA MET A 50 13.26 6.19 13.23
C MET A 50 13.53 7.53 13.93
N ALA A 51 12.49 8.32 14.23
CA ALA A 51 12.62 9.64 14.85
C ALA A 51 13.15 9.59 16.29
N GLU A 52 13.03 8.45 16.97
CA GLU A 52 13.59 8.23 18.30
C GLU A 52 15.13 8.33 18.30
N CYS A 53 15.77 8.10 17.15
CA CYS A 53 17.20 8.30 16.97
C CYS A 53 17.64 9.78 17.01
N GLY A 54 16.72 10.73 16.96
CA GLY A 54 17.01 12.15 16.81
C GLY A 54 17.52 12.52 15.41
N ASN A 55 17.43 13.81 15.06
CA ASN A 55 17.88 14.32 13.76
C ASN A 55 17.30 13.57 12.53
N VAL A 56 16.06 13.12 12.59
CA VAL A 56 15.35 12.47 11.48
C VAL A 56 14.25 13.39 10.97
N GLU A 57 14.26 13.65 9.66
CA GLU A 57 13.23 14.38 8.93
C GLU A 57 12.49 13.40 8.01
N ALA A 58 11.29 13.00 8.39
CA ALA A 58 10.46 12.09 7.61
C ALA A 58 9.39 12.85 6.84
N GLU A 59 9.37 12.70 5.51
CA GLU A 59 8.29 13.16 4.65
C GLU A 59 7.39 11.99 4.27
N LEU A 60 6.10 12.09 4.67
CA LEU A 60 5.04 11.15 4.34
C LEU A 60 4.15 11.79 3.27
N ASP A 61 4.24 11.32 2.04
CA ASP A 61 3.53 11.91 0.89
C ASP A 61 2.88 10.84 0.02
N GLN A 62 1.59 10.97 -0.25
CA GLN A 62 0.87 10.05 -1.14
C GLN A 62 1.37 10.10 -2.59
N GLU A 63 1.99 11.20 -3.00
CA GLU A 63 2.58 11.38 -4.33
C GLU A 63 4.11 11.09 -4.35
N PHE A 64 4.65 10.41 -3.32
CA PHE A 64 6.07 10.07 -3.19
C PHE A 64 6.66 9.43 -4.47
N ARG A 65 5.87 8.63 -5.19
CA ARG A 65 6.27 7.96 -6.44
C ARG A 65 6.71 8.94 -7.53
N LYS A 66 6.10 10.12 -7.57
CA LYS A 66 6.44 11.17 -8.54
C LYS A 66 7.68 11.96 -8.12
N LYS A 67 7.90 12.10 -6.81
CA LYS A 67 9.02 12.87 -6.24
C LYS A 67 10.32 12.08 -6.17
N GLN A 68 10.25 10.79 -5.81
CA GLN A 68 11.45 9.98 -5.56
C GLN A 68 12.45 9.94 -6.73
N PRO A 69 12.06 9.73 -8.00
CA PRO A 69 13.04 9.63 -9.09
C PRO A 69 13.95 10.85 -9.20
N GLU A 70 13.39 12.05 -9.20
CA GLU A 70 14.16 13.31 -9.27
C GLU A 70 14.95 13.59 -7.99
N ALA A 71 14.32 13.35 -6.83
CA ALA A 71 14.92 13.59 -5.53
C ALA A 71 16.14 12.71 -5.27
N PHE A 72 16.08 11.43 -5.71
CA PHE A 72 17.19 10.48 -5.58
C PHE A 72 18.24 10.64 -6.68
N ALA A 73 17.88 11.21 -7.83
CA ALA A 73 18.85 11.55 -8.88
C ALA A 73 19.67 12.82 -8.59
N ALA A 74 19.23 13.67 -7.67
CA ALA A 74 19.97 14.84 -7.24
C ALA A 74 21.35 14.46 -6.67
N ASN A 75 22.35 15.32 -6.75
CA ASN A 75 23.71 15.07 -6.26
C ASN A 75 24.18 16.21 -5.32
N PRO A 76 24.25 15.98 -3.99
CA PRO A 76 23.83 14.76 -3.30
C PRO A 76 22.31 14.55 -3.36
N SER A 77 21.85 13.31 -3.11
CA SER A 77 20.43 12.98 -3.01
C SER A 77 19.73 13.87 -1.97
N LEU A 78 18.48 14.27 -2.24
CA LEU A 78 17.67 15.05 -1.30
C LEU A 78 17.21 14.23 -0.09
N TYR A 79 17.12 12.90 -0.24
CA TYR A 79 16.77 11.97 0.82
C TYR A 79 17.81 10.86 0.92
N HIS A 80 18.01 10.36 2.15
CA HIS A 80 18.93 9.26 2.43
C HIS A 80 18.21 7.92 2.32
N ILE A 81 16.94 7.89 2.79
CA ILE A 81 16.07 6.70 2.86
C ILE A 81 14.88 6.92 1.94
N GLY A 82 14.57 5.91 1.11
CA GLY A 82 13.33 5.83 0.35
C GLY A 82 12.44 4.71 0.87
N GLY A 83 11.17 5.05 1.11
CA GLY A 83 10.13 4.03 1.25
C GLY A 83 9.62 3.63 -0.12
N VAL A 84 9.70 2.35 -0.46
CA VAL A 84 9.33 1.83 -1.77
C VAL A 84 8.42 0.60 -1.66
N ALA A 85 7.70 0.32 -2.73
CA ALA A 85 7.08 -0.97 -2.98
C ALA A 85 7.76 -1.63 -4.18
N ASN A 86 7.44 -2.90 -4.45
CA ASN A 86 8.04 -3.65 -5.56
C ASN A 86 8.02 -2.89 -6.91
N SER A 87 6.91 -2.19 -7.26
CA SER A 87 6.84 -1.43 -8.52
C SER A 87 7.62 -0.12 -8.48
N THR A 88 7.67 0.56 -7.32
CA THR A 88 8.30 1.88 -7.20
C THR A 88 9.82 1.81 -6.99
N ALA A 89 10.34 0.65 -6.57
CA ALA A 89 11.77 0.40 -6.52
C ALA A 89 12.41 0.29 -7.92
N VAL A 90 11.67 -0.25 -8.90
CA VAL A 90 12.19 -0.51 -10.25
C VAL A 90 12.81 0.72 -10.92
N PRO A 91 12.13 1.88 -11.02
CA PRO A 91 12.73 3.04 -11.68
C PRO A 91 13.97 3.58 -10.94
N LEU A 92 14.07 3.42 -9.62
CA LEU A 92 15.25 3.85 -8.85
C LEU A 92 16.43 2.91 -9.08
N ILE A 93 16.17 1.60 -9.20
CA ILE A 93 17.16 0.57 -9.52
C ILE A 93 17.69 0.80 -10.93
N ASP A 94 16.82 0.95 -11.93
CA ASP A 94 17.18 1.15 -13.33
C ASP A 94 18.00 2.44 -13.53
N ALA A 95 17.69 3.49 -12.78
CA ALA A 95 18.43 4.75 -12.81
C ALA A 95 19.75 4.69 -12.01
N GLY A 96 20.01 3.63 -11.24
CA GLY A 96 21.20 3.51 -10.40
C GLY A 96 21.24 4.52 -9.25
N THR A 97 20.08 5.03 -8.81
CA THR A 97 19.97 6.08 -7.78
C THR A 97 19.89 5.53 -6.36
N ILE A 98 19.78 4.21 -6.21
CA ILE A 98 19.87 3.48 -4.93
C ILE A 98 21.04 2.51 -4.94
N ARG A 99 21.62 2.26 -3.77
CA ARG A 99 22.82 1.43 -3.62
C ARG A 99 22.50 0.01 -3.21
N PRO A 100 23.36 -0.97 -3.57
CA PRO A 100 23.35 -2.30 -2.93
C PRO A 100 23.57 -2.18 -1.43
N LEU A 101 22.90 -3.05 -0.67
CA LEU A 101 22.88 -3.02 0.80
C LEU A 101 23.68 -4.17 1.44
N ASP A 102 24.35 -5.03 0.65
CA ASP A 102 25.01 -6.23 1.15
C ASP A 102 25.99 -5.94 2.29
N ASP A 103 26.86 -4.93 2.15
CA ASP A 103 27.84 -4.55 3.17
C ASP A 103 27.16 -3.95 4.42
N LEU A 104 26.10 -3.15 4.24
CA LEU A 104 25.35 -2.55 5.34
C LEU A 104 24.58 -3.63 6.12
N VAL A 105 23.96 -4.56 5.40
CA VAL A 105 23.29 -5.72 6.00
C VAL A 105 24.27 -6.60 6.76
N ALA A 106 25.44 -6.86 6.20
CA ALA A 106 26.47 -7.67 6.88
C ALA A 106 26.96 -7.03 8.19
N LYS A 107 27.02 -5.69 8.25
CA LYS A 107 27.47 -4.93 9.43
C LYS A 107 26.37 -4.70 10.47
N HIS A 108 25.17 -4.33 10.03
CA HIS A 108 24.10 -3.78 10.87
C HIS A 108 22.75 -4.47 10.71
N GLY A 109 22.62 -5.49 9.83
CA GLY A 109 21.37 -6.16 9.53
C GLY A 109 21.13 -7.45 10.33
N GLY A 110 21.72 -7.61 11.51
CA GLY A 110 21.64 -8.85 12.29
C GLY A 110 20.23 -9.29 12.69
N GLN A 111 19.28 -8.35 12.75
CA GLN A 111 17.86 -8.59 13.01
C GLN A 111 17.06 -9.05 11.79
N LEU A 112 17.60 -8.88 10.58
CA LEU A 112 16.87 -9.13 9.35
C LEU A 112 16.72 -10.61 9.05
N LYS A 113 15.54 -11.03 8.63
CA LYS A 113 15.24 -12.38 8.17
C LYS A 113 15.53 -12.52 6.66
N PRO A 114 15.84 -13.72 6.17
CA PRO A 114 16.14 -13.92 4.73
C PRO A 114 15.03 -13.45 3.77
N ASN A 115 13.77 -13.55 4.17
CA ASN A 115 12.61 -13.12 3.37
C ASN A 115 12.41 -11.60 3.31
N GLN A 116 13.15 -10.83 4.10
CA GLN A 116 13.19 -9.36 4.03
C GLN A 116 14.21 -8.87 3.00
N LEU A 117 15.16 -9.70 2.58
CA LEU A 117 16.27 -9.32 1.69
C LEU A 117 15.84 -9.41 0.23
N VAL A 118 15.44 -8.28 -0.35
CA VAL A 118 15.04 -8.19 -1.76
C VAL A 118 16.29 -8.18 -2.64
N ARG A 119 16.51 -9.28 -3.36
CA ARG A 119 17.69 -9.45 -4.23
C ARG A 119 17.34 -9.22 -5.69
N ILE A 120 18.14 -8.38 -6.35
CA ILE A 120 18.09 -8.12 -7.79
C ILE A 120 19.51 -8.29 -8.31
N ASP A 121 19.70 -9.10 -9.34
CA ASP A 121 21.00 -9.44 -9.90
C ASP A 121 22.01 -9.92 -8.83
N GLY A 122 21.52 -10.67 -7.83
CA GLY A 122 22.30 -11.23 -6.74
C GLY A 122 22.65 -10.26 -5.60
N LYS A 123 22.37 -8.96 -5.74
CA LYS A 123 22.61 -7.92 -4.74
C LYS A 123 21.35 -7.61 -3.91
N ILE A 124 21.50 -7.32 -2.65
CA ILE A 124 20.39 -6.82 -1.81
C ILE A 124 20.13 -5.37 -2.19
N MET A 125 18.99 -5.09 -2.84
CA MET A 125 18.64 -3.73 -3.29
C MET A 125 17.62 -3.05 -2.41
N ALA A 126 16.84 -3.80 -1.60
CA ALA A 126 15.89 -3.26 -0.66
C ALA A 126 15.71 -4.21 0.53
N ILE A 127 15.22 -3.67 1.64
CA ILE A 127 14.79 -4.44 2.82
C ILE A 127 13.27 -4.37 2.89
N ALA A 128 12.60 -5.48 2.59
CA ALA A 128 11.14 -5.58 2.74
C ALA A 128 10.77 -5.59 4.23
N MET A 129 9.83 -4.76 4.62
CA MET A 129 9.36 -4.67 6.00
C MET A 129 7.98 -5.31 6.20
N MET A 130 7.16 -5.33 5.17
CA MET A 130 5.81 -5.88 5.21
C MET A 130 5.40 -6.47 3.86
N VAL A 131 4.41 -7.36 3.88
CA VAL A 131 3.68 -7.78 2.69
C VAL A 131 2.33 -7.08 2.63
N ASN A 132 1.81 -6.93 1.42
CA ASN A 132 0.53 -6.29 1.18
C ASN A 132 -0.20 -6.99 0.03
N ALA A 133 -1.53 -6.94 0.08
CA ALA A 133 -2.41 -7.35 -1.00
C ALA A 133 -3.73 -6.61 -0.83
N GLN A 134 -4.43 -6.35 -1.92
CA GLN A 134 -5.83 -6.00 -1.80
C GLN A 134 -6.63 -7.26 -1.47
N HIS A 135 -7.60 -7.13 -0.58
CA HIS A 135 -8.51 -8.19 -0.21
C HIS A 135 -9.90 -7.62 0.08
N MET A 136 -10.92 -8.47 0.10
CA MET A 136 -12.29 -8.02 0.34
C MET A 136 -12.50 -7.65 1.81
N MET A 137 -12.96 -6.43 2.03
CA MET A 137 -13.49 -5.93 3.29
C MET A 137 -14.98 -5.69 3.12
N TYR A 138 -15.80 -6.14 4.07
CA TYR A 138 -17.24 -5.93 4.02
C TYR A 138 -17.87 -5.76 5.39
N ARG A 139 -18.97 -5.01 5.43
CA ARG A 139 -19.80 -4.75 6.63
C ARG A 139 -20.60 -5.99 7.00
N ASN A 140 -20.12 -6.72 8.03
CA ASN A 140 -20.75 -7.97 8.49
C ASN A 140 -22.16 -7.75 9.05
N ASP A 141 -22.43 -6.60 9.67
CA ASP A 141 -23.75 -6.22 10.17
C ASP A 141 -24.75 -6.05 9.01
N ILE A 142 -24.40 -5.28 7.97
CA ILE A 142 -25.27 -5.09 6.79
C ILE A 142 -25.51 -6.42 6.07
N PHE A 143 -24.47 -7.24 5.92
CA PHE A 143 -24.57 -8.56 5.27
C PHE A 143 -25.48 -9.49 6.02
N ALA A 144 -25.38 -9.52 7.37
CA ALA A 144 -26.28 -10.31 8.22
C ALA A 144 -27.74 -9.84 8.12
N ASP A 145 -27.97 -8.52 8.22
CA ASP A 145 -29.31 -7.93 8.19
C ASP A 145 -30.04 -8.16 6.85
N LEU A 146 -29.30 -8.14 5.73
CA LEU A 146 -29.85 -8.36 4.39
C LEU A 146 -29.78 -9.81 3.92
N GLY A 147 -29.26 -10.73 4.72
CA GLY A 147 -29.11 -12.15 4.35
C GLY A 147 -28.18 -12.33 3.14
N ILE A 148 -27.07 -11.58 3.07
CA ILE A 148 -26.08 -11.67 2.00
C ILE A 148 -24.92 -12.55 2.48
N ALA A 149 -24.53 -13.54 1.67
CA ALA A 149 -23.34 -14.34 1.93
C ALA A 149 -22.06 -13.53 1.59
N ALA A 150 -20.94 -13.84 2.24
CA ALA A 150 -19.65 -13.26 1.90
C ALA A 150 -19.29 -13.53 0.43
N PRO A 151 -19.02 -12.52 -0.40
CA PRO A 151 -18.76 -12.70 -1.83
C PRO A 151 -17.37 -13.29 -2.04
N ALA A 152 -17.28 -14.35 -2.86
CA ALA A 152 -16.04 -14.99 -3.27
C ALA A 152 -15.65 -14.62 -4.71
N THR A 153 -16.59 -14.07 -5.49
CA THR A 153 -16.39 -13.66 -6.88
C THR A 153 -16.87 -12.23 -7.10
N TYR A 154 -16.37 -11.56 -8.13
CA TYR A 154 -16.84 -10.21 -8.47
C TYR A 154 -18.29 -10.20 -8.98
N GLU A 155 -18.76 -11.30 -9.55
CA GLU A 155 -20.18 -11.49 -9.89
C GLU A 155 -21.04 -11.48 -8.62
N GLU A 156 -20.58 -12.11 -7.54
CA GLU A 156 -21.25 -12.09 -6.24
C GLU A 156 -21.13 -10.70 -5.56
N VAL A 157 -20.02 -9.99 -5.76
CA VAL A 157 -19.88 -8.58 -5.32
C VAL A 157 -20.92 -7.69 -6.00
N LEU A 158 -21.12 -7.83 -7.31
CA LEU A 158 -22.18 -7.09 -8.04
C LEU A 158 -23.58 -7.44 -7.51
N ALA A 159 -23.87 -8.72 -7.28
CA ALA A 159 -25.15 -9.16 -6.74
C ALA A 159 -25.40 -8.64 -5.31
N ALA A 160 -24.36 -8.62 -4.47
CA ALA A 160 -24.41 -8.02 -3.13
C ALA A 160 -24.65 -6.51 -3.21
N ALA A 161 -23.90 -5.82 -4.09
CA ALA A 161 -24.03 -4.38 -4.28
C ALA A 161 -25.43 -3.97 -4.72
N GLU A 162 -26.08 -4.75 -5.61
CA GLU A 162 -27.47 -4.50 -6.03
C GLU A 162 -28.45 -4.60 -4.86
N LYS A 163 -28.34 -5.64 -4.01
CA LYS A 163 -29.18 -5.80 -2.82
C LYS A 163 -28.98 -4.66 -1.82
N ILE A 164 -27.73 -4.26 -1.56
CA ILE A 164 -27.38 -3.17 -0.65
C ILE A 164 -27.93 -1.84 -1.18
N LYS A 165 -27.79 -1.58 -2.48
CA LYS A 165 -28.33 -0.40 -3.14
C LYS A 165 -29.85 -0.33 -3.03
N ALA A 166 -30.55 -1.44 -3.29
CA ALA A 166 -31.99 -1.54 -3.17
C ALA A 166 -32.48 -1.31 -1.72
N ALA A 167 -31.69 -1.70 -0.72
CA ALA A 167 -32.00 -1.49 0.70
C ALA A 167 -31.73 -0.05 1.17
N GLY A 168 -30.88 0.71 0.49
CA GLY A 168 -30.59 2.11 0.80
C GLY A 168 -29.93 2.35 2.15
N VAL A 169 -29.13 1.39 2.63
CA VAL A 169 -28.52 1.40 3.98
C VAL A 169 -27.16 2.11 4.06
N VAL A 170 -26.58 2.44 2.93
CA VAL A 170 -25.31 3.21 2.80
C VAL A 170 -25.40 4.15 1.59
N ASP A 171 -24.51 5.15 1.53
CA ASP A 171 -24.45 6.08 0.41
C ASP A 171 -24.08 5.35 -0.90
N TYR A 172 -23.08 4.49 -0.83
CA TYR A 172 -22.60 3.68 -1.95
C TYR A 172 -22.35 2.23 -1.49
N PRO A 173 -22.85 1.21 -2.20
CA PRO A 173 -22.58 -0.18 -1.84
C PRO A 173 -21.11 -0.58 -1.84
N LEU A 174 -20.32 0.01 -2.76
CA LEU A 174 -18.94 -0.39 -3.04
C LEU A 174 -18.00 0.81 -3.06
N GLY A 175 -16.81 0.67 -2.48
CA GLY A 175 -15.68 1.57 -2.66
C GLY A 175 -14.64 0.95 -3.59
N GLY A 176 -14.02 1.76 -4.43
CA GLY A 176 -12.95 1.34 -5.34
C GLY A 176 -11.84 2.37 -5.43
N THR A 177 -10.59 1.93 -5.51
CA THR A 177 -9.41 2.79 -5.59
C THR A 177 -9.12 3.21 -7.03
N TYR A 178 -10.10 3.84 -7.67
CA TYR A 178 -10.12 4.14 -9.10
C TYR A 178 -9.55 5.51 -9.48
N LYS A 179 -8.84 6.19 -8.57
CA LYS A 179 -8.15 7.45 -8.88
C LYS A 179 -7.28 7.28 -10.12
N SER A 180 -7.53 8.12 -11.13
CA SER A 180 -6.76 8.13 -12.39
C SER A 180 -5.26 8.15 -12.14
N GLY A 181 -4.51 7.45 -12.95
CA GLY A 181 -3.09 7.21 -12.76
C GLY A 181 -2.80 5.89 -12.07
N TRP A 182 -1.88 5.88 -11.12
CA TRP A 182 -1.35 4.66 -10.54
C TRP A 182 -2.42 3.72 -9.95
N ASN A 183 -3.36 4.25 -9.18
CA ASN A 183 -4.40 3.44 -8.55
C ASN A 183 -5.29 2.74 -9.58
N LEU A 184 -5.77 3.48 -10.60
CA LEU A 184 -6.61 2.92 -11.64
C LEU A 184 -5.91 1.84 -12.45
N ALA A 185 -4.60 2.02 -12.72
CA ALA A 185 -3.78 0.99 -13.35
C ALA A 185 -3.69 -0.27 -12.50
N GLU A 186 -3.49 -0.12 -11.18
CA GLU A 186 -3.40 -1.27 -10.27
C GLU A 186 -4.70 -2.07 -10.21
N GLU A 187 -5.85 -1.40 -10.19
CA GLU A 187 -7.15 -2.09 -10.24
C GLU A 187 -7.31 -2.89 -11.54
N PHE A 188 -6.85 -2.36 -12.68
CA PHE A 188 -6.81 -3.14 -13.92
C PHE A 188 -5.83 -4.30 -13.85
N VAL A 189 -4.65 -4.10 -13.30
CA VAL A 189 -3.64 -5.17 -13.14
C VAL A 189 -4.22 -6.32 -12.33
N ASN A 190 -4.82 -6.02 -11.18
CA ASN A 190 -5.47 -7.00 -10.32
C ASN A 190 -6.58 -7.75 -11.05
N MET A 191 -7.48 -7.03 -11.71
CA MET A 191 -8.60 -7.60 -12.44
C MET A 191 -8.12 -8.47 -13.62
N TYR A 192 -7.18 -7.96 -14.41
CA TYR A 192 -6.65 -8.65 -15.59
C TYR A 192 -5.90 -9.95 -15.22
N MET A 193 -5.13 -9.91 -14.11
CA MET A 193 -4.49 -11.13 -13.58
C MET A 193 -5.50 -12.14 -13.02
N GLY A 194 -6.62 -11.68 -12.50
CA GLY A 194 -7.75 -12.53 -12.12
C GLY A 194 -8.37 -13.27 -13.32
N TYR A 195 -8.34 -12.68 -14.50
CA TYR A 195 -8.68 -13.32 -15.77
C TYR A 195 -7.52 -14.12 -16.39
N ASP A 196 -6.45 -14.43 -15.63
CA ASP A 196 -5.22 -15.06 -16.11
C ASP A 196 -4.56 -14.34 -17.29
N GLY A 197 -4.69 -13.01 -17.34
CA GLY A 197 -4.12 -12.17 -18.39
C GLY A 197 -2.58 -12.12 -18.34
N ALA A 198 -1.97 -12.04 -19.52
CA ALA A 198 -0.53 -11.82 -19.70
C ALA A 198 -0.30 -10.44 -20.34
N PHE A 199 0.51 -9.60 -19.71
CA PHE A 199 0.74 -8.21 -20.18
C PHE A 199 1.57 -8.14 -21.45
N PHE A 200 2.46 -9.12 -21.67
CA PHE A 200 3.44 -9.11 -22.75
C PHE A 200 3.51 -10.45 -23.44
N ASN A 201 3.79 -10.42 -24.72
CA ASN A 201 4.26 -11.55 -25.50
C ASN A 201 5.73 -11.88 -25.18
N ALA A 202 6.26 -12.98 -25.70
CA ALA A 202 7.66 -13.40 -25.49
C ALA A 202 8.69 -12.38 -26.00
N ASP A 203 8.34 -11.57 -27.00
CA ASP A 203 9.15 -10.49 -27.55
C ASP A 203 8.97 -9.14 -26.83
N LEU A 204 8.31 -9.14 -25.68
CA LEU A 204 7.98 -7.97 -24.88
C LEU A 204 6.99 -7.00 -25.54
N SER A 205 6.41 -7.33 -26.69
CA SER A 205 5.27 -6.57 -27.24
C SER A 205 4.07 -6.68 -26.31
N PRO A 206 3.22 -5.61 -26.22
CA PRO A 206 2.06 -5.62 -25.35
C PRO A 206 1.02 -6.66 -25.80
N SER A 207 0.26 -7.20 -24.86
CA SER A 207 -0.71 -8.27 -25.11
C SER A 207 -1.97 -8.11 -24.25
N ILE A 208 -2.44 -6.87 -24.03
CA ILE A 208 -3.62 -6.59 -23.19
C ILE A 208 -4.90 -6.37 -24.00
N ASN A 209 -4.80 -6.02 -25.29
CA ASN A 209 -5.96 -5.82 -26.15
C ASN A 209 -6.49 -7.18 -26.66
N ASN A 210 -7.03 -7.97 -25.77
CA ASN A 210 -7.58 -9.29 -26.00
C ASN A 210 -8.88 -9.48 -25.22
N ALA A 211 -9.52 -10.66 -25.31
CA ALA A 211 -10.79 -10.94 -24.64
C ALA A 211 -10.72 -10.75 -23.11
N ASN A 212 -9.62 -11.15 -22.47
CA ASN A 212 -9.45 -11.00 -21.01
C ASN A 212 -9.29 -9.53 -20.62
N GLY A 213 -8.57 -8.72 -21.43
CA GLY A 213 -8.43 -7.29 -21.20
C GLY A 213 -9.76 -6.53 -21.33
N VAL A 214 -10.55 -6.89 -22.35
CA VAL A 214 -11.89 -6.35 -22.54
C VAL A 214 -12.79 -6.74 -21.35
N ALA A 215 -12.81 -8.01 -20.96
CA ALA A 215 -13.60 -8.49 -19.81
C ALA A 215 -13.19 -7.82 -18.50
N ALA A 216 -11.89 -7.59 -18.27
CA ALA A 216 -11.40 -6.87 -17.10
C ALA A 216 -11.95 -5.43 -17.05
N LEU A 217 -11.89 -4.70 -18.17
CA LEU A 217 -12.45 -3.35 -18.24
C LEU A 217 -13.98 -3.34 -18.07
N GLU A 218 -14.69 -4.30 -18.66
CA GLU A 218 -16.15 -4.41 -18.53
C GLU A 218 -16.57 -4.68 -17.08
N MET A 219 -15.87 -5.58 -16.37
CA MET A 219 -16.11 -5.82 -14.95
C MET A 219 -15.83 -4.55 -14.13
N MET A 220 -14.69 -3.88 -14.34
CA MET A 220 -14.37 -2.63 -13.67
C MET A 220 -15.46 -1.58 -13.89
N LYS A 221 -15.96 -1.43 -15.11
CA LYS A 221 -17.05 -0.49 -15.42
C LYS A 221 -18.37 -0.88 -14.75
N ALA A 222 -18.71 -2.17 -14.70
CA ALA A 222 -19.92 -2.64 -14.02
C ALA A 222 -19.89 -2.29 -12.53
N LEU A 223 -18.74 -2.40 -11.88
CA LEU A 223 -18.55 -2.06 -10.48
C LEU A 223 -18.75 -0.56 -10.20
N THR A 224 -18.40 0.34 -11.15
CA THR A 224 -18.56 1.80 -10.95
C THR A 224 -20.01 2.22 -10.75
N ALA A 225 -21.00 1.45 -11.19
CA ALA A 225 -22.43 1.72 -10.98
C ALA A 225 -22.86 1.70 -9.50
N TYR A 226 -22.00 1.17 -8.63
CA TYR A 226 -22.23 1.04 -7.19
C TYR A 226 -21.24 1.84 -6.34
N MET A 227 -20.34 2.60 -6.96
CA MET A 227 -19.35 3.46 -6.31
C MET A 227 -19.82 4.90 -6.25
N ASP A 228 -19.10 5.70 -5.48
CA ASP A 228 -19.17 7.16 -5.53
C ASP A 228 -18.97 7.63 -7.00
N PRO A 229 -19.83 8.50 -7.55
CA PRO A 229 -19.63 9.04 -8.89
C PRO A 229 -18.26 9.68 -9.15
N GLU A 230 -17.61 10.17 -8.08
CA GLU A 230 -16.26 10.75 -8.13
C GLU A 230 -15.14 9.69 -8.05
N TYR A 231 -15.43 8.44 -8.43
CA TYR A 231 -14.49 7.32 -8.30
C TYR A 231 -13.12 7.59 -8.98
N LEU A 232 -13.06 8.43 -10.01
CA LEU A 232 -11.79 8.76 -10.69
C LEU A 232 -10.84 9.65 -9.88
N VAL A 233 -11.25 10.12 -8.70
CA VAL A 233 -10.37 10.80 -7.72
C VAL A 233 -10.21 10.01 -6.42
N SER A 234 -10.85 8.84 -6.32
CA SER A 234 -10.85 7.99 -5.12
C SER A 234 -9.57 7.16 -5.03
N ASP A 235 -8.63 7.58 -4.18
CA ASP A 235 -7.46 6.78 -3.82
C ASP A 235 -7.74 5.91 -2.57
N SER A 236 -6.74 5.11 -2.17
CA SER A 236 -6.86 4.19 -1.03
C SER A 236 -7.20 4.89 0.29
N THR A 237 -6.74 6.13 0.48
CA THR A 237 -7.04 6.90 1.71
C THR A 237 -8.48 7.38 1.70
N TYR A 238 -8.97 7.85 0.56
CA TYR A 238 -10.36 8.26 0.41
C TYR A 238 -11.33 7.09 0.62
N VAL A 239 -11.07 5.93 0.01
CA VAL A 239 -11.89 4.72 0.20
C VAL A 239 -11.86 4.24 1.66
N GLN A 240 -10.69 4.25 2.30
CA GLN A 240 -10.58 3.99 3.74
C GLN A 240 -11.49 4.91 4.55
N GLN A 241 -11.45 6.21 4.31
CA GLN A 241 -12.28 7.20 5.01
C GLN A 241 -13.77 6.99 4.76
N GLN A 242 -14.18 6.70 3.52
CA GLN A 242 -15.58 6.35 3.22
C GLN A 242 -16.04 5.12 4.03
N PHE A 243 -15.17 4.12 4.15
CA PHE A 243 -15.46 2.91 4.91
C PHE A 243 -15.57 3.22 6.42
N GLN A 244 -14.58 3.91 6.98
CA GLN A 244 -14.58 4.34 8.39
C GLN A 244 -15.82 5.18 8.73
N GLN A 245 -16.29 6.03 7.81
CA GLN A 245 -17.50 6.85 7.98
C GLN A 245 -18.81 6.08 7.76
N GLY A 246 -18.74 4.77 7.43
CA GLY A 246 -19.92 3.94 7.18
C GLY A 246 -20.66 4.26 5.88
N LYS A 247 -20.04 5.00 4.95
CA LYS A 247 -20.64 5.40 3.67
C LYS A 247 -20.67 4.30 2.64
N ILE A 248 -19.78 3.29 2.77
CA ILE A 248 -19.70 2.12 1.90
C ILE A 248 -19.83 0.83 2.71
N ALA A 249 -20.29 -0.24 2.04
CA ALA A 249 -20.48 -1.55 2.65
C ALA A 249 -19.41 -2.57 2.28
N MET A 250 -18.74 -2.40 1.15
CA MET A 250 -17.70 -3.30 0.62
C MET A 250 -16.58 -2.51 -0.03
N ALA A 251 -15.37 -3.06 0.00
CA ALA A 251 -14.25 -2.62 -0.82
C ALA A 251 -13.23 -3.75 -0.97
N ASN A 252 -12.63 -3.90 -2.16
CA ASN A 252 -11.37 -4.64 -2.30
C ASN A 252 -10.25 -3.62 -2.04
N LEU A 253 -9.61 -3.71 -0.86
CA LEU A 253 -8.72 -2.65 -0.36
C LEU A 253 -7.46 -3.27 0.26
N TRP A 254 -6.39 -2.48 0.32
CA TRP A 254 -5.09 -2.90 0.84
C TRP A 254 -5.14 -3.36 2.29
N ALA A 255 -4.47 -4.47 2.61
CA ALA A 255 -4.35 -5.00 3.97
C ALA A 255 -3.76 -3.97 4.96
N SER A 256 -2.89 -3.09 4.49
CA SER A 256 -2.35 -1.97 5.28
C SER A 256 -3.39 -0.91 5.67
N ARG A 257 -4.65 -1.05 5.23
CA ARG A 257 -5.78 -0.20 5.61
C ARG A 257 -6.75 -0.90 6.56
N ALA A 258 -6.57 -2.21 6.78
CA ALA A 258 -7.53 -3.03 7.51
C ALA A 258 -7.69 -2.59 8.98
N ALA A 259 -6.59 -2.34 9.68
CA ALA A 259 -6.62 -1.91 11.09
C ALA A 259 -7.34 -0.57 11.31
N ALA A 260 -7.32 0.32 10.30
CA ALA A 260 -8.01 1.60 10.38
C ALA A 260 -9.54 1.47 10.58
N MET A 261 -10.13 0.34 10.17
CA MET A 261 -11.56 0.07 10.35
C MET A 261 -11.94 -0.08 11.82
N ASP A 262 -11.00 -0.49 12.67
CA ASP A 262 -11.18 -0.69 14.10
C ASP A 262 -10.55 0.42 14.97
N ASN A 263 -10.06 1.51 14.34
CA ASN A 263 -9.60 2.69 15.07
C ASN A 263 -10.80 3.43 15.70
N ALA A 264 -10.96 3.31 17.01
CA ALA A 264 -12.11 3.86 17.74
C ALA A 264 -12.22 5.40 17.67
N ASP A 265 -11.12 6.10 17.43
CA ASP A 265 -11.11 7.58 17.36
C ASP A 265 -11.57 8.10 15.98
N GLU A 266 -11.46 7.29 14.92
CA GLU A 266 -11.72 7.71 13.54
C GLU A 266 -12.85 6.93 12.85
N SER A 267 -13.18 5.71 13.35
CA SER A 267 -14.08 4.78 12.68
C SER A 267 -15.44 4.66 13.35
N GLN A 268 -16.50 4.73 12.57
CA GLN A 268 -17.90 4.46 12.98
C GLN A 268 -18.28 2.99 12.79
N VAL A 269 -17.36 2.18 12.26
CA VAL A 269 -17.62 0.78 11.89
C VAL A 269 -16.77 -0.22 12.69
N VAL A 270 -16.25 0.20 13.84
CA VAL A 270 -15.46 -0.64 14.76
C VAL A 270 -16.18 -1.94 15.06
N GLY A 271 -15.50 -3.09 14.84
CA GLY A 271 -16.03 -4.44 15.05
C GLY A 271 -17.08 -4.89 14.02
N LYS A 272 -17.35 -4.07 12.98
CA LYS A 272 -18.37 -4.35 11.97
C LYS A 272 -17.79 -4.73 10.61
N VAL A 273 -16.49 -4.90 10.49
CA VAL A 273 -15.83 -5.22 9.23
C VAL A 273 -15.24 -6.62 9.28
N THR A 274 -15.53 -7.42 8.25
CA THR A 274 -14.90 -8.72 8.05
C THR A 274 -13.94 -8.65 6.89
N HIS A 275 -12.80 -9.33 7.05
CA HIS A 275 -11.70 -9.41 6.10
C HIS A 275 -11.68 -10.81 5.47
N SER A 276 -11.89 -10.91 4.16
CA SER A 276 -11.87 -12.18 3.40
C SER A 276 -10.93 -12.09 2.21
N ALA A 277 -10.65 -13.22 1.56
CA ALA A 277 -9.83 -13.24 0.36
C ALA A 277 -10.34 -12.27 -0.72
N ALA A 278 -9.45 -11.76 -1.56
CA ALA A 278 -9.84 -11.04 -2.77
C ALA A 278 -10.73 -11.92 -3.66
N PRO A 279 -11.78 -11.35 -4.26
CA PRO A 279 -12.69 -12.10 -5.14
C PRO A 279 -11.96 -12.63 -6.38
N THR A 280 -12.45 -13.75 -6.93
CA THR A 280 -12.09 -14.23 -8.26
C THR A 280 -13.02 -13.66 -9.33
N VAL A 281 -12.79 -13.94 -10.60
CA VAL A 281 -13.63 -13.52 -11.74
C VAL A 281 -13.90 -14.69 -12.69
N ALA A 282 -15.00 -14.64 -13.41
CA ALA A 282 -15.35 -15.55 -14.52
C ALA A 282 -15.25 -17.04 -14.17
N GLY A 283 -15.55 -17.42 -12.92
CA GLY A 283 -15.42 -18.81 -12.45
C GLY A 283 -13.98 -19.31 -12.34
N GLY A 284 -12.97 -18.43 -12.45
CA GLY A 284 -11.57 -18.75 -12.24
C GLY A 284 -11.24 -18.98 -10.76
N SER A 285 -10.03 -19.47 -10.48
CA SER A 285 -9.53 -19.73 -9.14
C SER A 285 -8.48 -18.72 -8.68
N THR A 286 -7.97 -17.89 -9.58
CA THR A 286 -6.96 -16.86 -9.26
C THR A 286 -7.65 -15.64 -8.66
N PRO A 287 -7.30 -15.21 -7.43
CA PRO A 287 -7.82 -13.95 -6.86
C PRO A 287 -7.46 -12.76 -7.76
N ALA A 288 -8.43 -11.87 -7.99
CA ALA A 288 -8.17 -10.61 -8.71
C ALA A 288 -7.46 -9.62 -7.77
N SER A 289 -6.23 -9.94 -7.45
CA SER A 289 -5.31 -9.20 -6.58
C SER A 289 -3.88 -9.62 -6.86
N THR A 290 -2.95 -8.75 -6.50
CA THR A 290 -1.50 -9.01 -6.61
C THR A 290 -0.85 -8.93 -5.23
N LEU A 291 0.26 -9.69 -5.07
CA LEU A 291 1.06 -9.68 -3.86
C LEU A 291 2.16 -8.62 -3.97
N TRP A 292 2.26 -7.83 -2.92
CA TRP A 292 3.19 -6.71 -2.80
C TRP A 292 4.06 -6.83 -1.57
N TRP A 293 5.18 -6.15 -1.58
CA TRP A 293 5.95 -5.80 -0.39
C TRP A 293 6.22 -4.29 -0.39
N ASP A 294 6.28 -3.72 0.80
CA ASP A 294 6.81 -2.38 1.04
C ASP A 294 8.10 -2.50 1.84
N GLY A 295 9.04 -1.60 1.60
CA GLY A 295 10.34 -1.69 2.23
C GLY A 295 11.21 -0.46 2.00
N ILE A 296 12.46 -0.58 2.42
CA ILE A 296 13.42 0.49 2.55
C ILE A 296 14.53 0.35 1.52
N VAL A 297 14.92 1.47 0.90
CA VAL A 297 16.11 1.61 0.05
C VAL A 297 16.97 2.77 0.55
N ILE A 298 18.27 2.73 0.22
CA ILE A 298 19.24 3.80 0.58
C ILE A 298 19.77 4.42 -0.71
N ALA A 299 19.86 5.75 -0.73
CA ALA A 299 20.37 6.52 -1.87
C ALA A 299 21.82 6.14 -2.23
N ALA A 300 22.13 6.13 -3.53
CA ALA A 300 23.47 5.81 -4.03
C ALA A 300 24.43 6.99 -3.92
N ASN A 301 23.97 8.21 -4.20
CA ASN A 301 24.76 9.43 -4.33
C ASN A 301 24.80 10.27 -3.03
N ILE A 302 25.00 9.58 -1.91
CA ILE A 302 25.35 10.14 -0.60
C ILE A 302 26.68 9.53 -0.13
N SER A 303 27.33 10.11 0.87
CA SER A 303 28.55 9.54 1.42
C SER A 303 28.33 8.16 2.06
N ASP A 304 29.37 7.33 2.15
CA ASP A 304 29.26 6.02 2.81
C ASP A 304 28.94 6.17 4.29
N ALA A 305 29.43 7.22 4.95
CA ALA A 305 29.11 7.52 6.33
C ALA A 305 27.63 7.89 6.53
N ASP A 306 27.06 8.70 5.62
CA ASP A 306 25.64 9.03 5.65
C ASP A 306 24.78 7.81 5.33
N ALA A 307 25.21 6.97 4.40
CA ALA A 307 24.50 5.73 4.07
C ALA A 307 24.50 4.73 5.24
N GLU A 308 25.63 4.57 5.93
CA GLU A 308 25.72 3.71 7.12
C GLU A 308 24.84 4.26 8.24
N ASN A 309 24.87 5.57 8.48
CA ASN A 309 24.01 6.20 9.48
C ASN A 309 22.52 6.07 9.13
N ALA A 310 22.13 6.32 7.87
CA ALA A 310 20.76 6.18 7.40
C ALA A 310 20.27 4.72 7.52
N PHE A 311 21.13 3.75 7.21
CA PHE A 311 20.79 2.35 7.35
C PHE A 311 20.56 1.96 8.81
N LYS A 312 21.39 2.42 9.74
CA LYS A 312 21.19 2.19 11.19
C LYS A 312 19.88 2.77 11.68
N VAL A 313 19.56 4.03 11.30
CA VAL A 313 18.25 4.66 11.59
C VAL A 313 17.10 3.83 11.00
N ALA A 314 17.26 3.33 9.78
CA ALA A 314 16.25 2.48 9.16
C ALA A 314 16.05 1.16 9.94
N MET A 315 17.11 0.57 10.51
CA MET A 315 17.00 -0.66 11.29
C MET A 315 16.23 -0.46 12.60
N GLU A 316 16.37 0.69 13.26
CA GLU A 316 15.51 1.06 14.40
C GLU A 316 14.03 1.19 13.99
N GLY A 317 13.78 1.79 12.81
CA GLY A 317 12.43 1.92 12.27
C GLY A 317 11.73 0.59 11.99
N ILE A 318 12.47 -0.52 11.88
CA ILE A 318 11.93 -1.85 11.57
C ILE A 318 12.42 -2.91 12.58
N ASP A 319 12.43 -2.55 13.83
CA ASP A 319 12.81 -3.46 14.92
C ASP A 319 11.60 -4.19 15.54
N THR A 320 11.87 -5.04 16.49
CA THR A 320 10.86 -5.83 17.21
C THR A 320 9.99 -4.96 18.12
N GLU A 321 10.50 -3.86 18.66
CA GLU A 321 9.77 -2.97 19.56
C GLU A 321 8.72 -2.16 18.78
N MET A 322 9.13 -1.60 17.65
CA MET A 322 8.20 -0.93 16.73
C MET A 322 7.05 -1.85 16.33
N VAL A 323 7.36 -3.10 15.93
CA VAL A 323 6.33 -4.07 15.52
C VAL A 323 5.39 -4.41 16.66
N LYS A 324 5.88 -4.68 17.87
CA LYS A 324 5.02 -4.98 19.03
C LYS A 324 4.09 -3.83 19.39
N ALA A 325 4.58 -2.60 19.26
CA ALA A 325 3.78 -1.40 19.52
C ALA A 325 2.72 -1.13 18.41
N ASN A 326 2.97 -1.62 17.18
CA ASN A 326 2.17 -1.33 16.00
C ASN A 326 1.81 -2.62 15.22
N ASN A 327 1.54 -3.71 15.95
CA ASN A 327 1.33 -5.04 15.35
C ASN A 327 0.25 -5.06 14.28
N ASP A 328 -0.84 -4.32 14.50
CA ASP A 328 -2.01 -4.29 13.61
C ASP A 328 -1.84 -3.38 12.38
N ALA A 329 -0.81 -2.52 12.36
CA ALA A 329 -0.63 -1.53 11.31
C ALA A 329 -0.28 -2.14 9.94
N ALA A 330 0.26 -3.37 9.91
CA ALA A 330 0.60 -4.09 8.68
C ALA A 330 0.76 -5.60 8.90
N VAL A 331 0.89 -6.33 7.79
CA VAL A 331 1.35 -7.73 7.80
C VAL A 331 2.88 -7.70 7.75
N TRP A 332 3.50 -7.59 8.93
CA TRP A 332 4.93 -7.39 9.04
C TRP A 332 5.75 -8.64 8.71
N LEU A 333 6.89 -8.46 8.07
CA LEU A 333 7.92 -9.49 7.88
C LEU A 333 8.94 -9.54 9.04
N ILE A 334 8.82 -8.60 9.95
CA ILE A 334 9.76 -8.32 11.04
C ILE A 334 9.54 -9.29 12.20
N GLU A 335 10.57 -9.50 13.01
CA GLU A 335 10.51 -10.31 14.25
C GLU A 335 9.50 -9.71 15.24
N GLY A 336 8.73 -10.58 15.91
CA GLY A 336 7.75 -10.17 16.90
C GLY A 336 6.36 -9.90 16.35
N TYR A 337 6.15 -9.98 15.04
CA TYR A 337 4.81 -9.88 14.44
C TYR A 337 3.96 -11.10 14.81
N GLU A 338 2.74 -10.83 15.28
CA GLU A 338 1.71 -11.82 15.57
C GLU A 338 0.51 -11.57 14.62
N PRO A 339 0.11 -12.57 13.78
CA PRO A 339 -1.00 -12.40 12.85
C PRO A 339 -2.31 -12.04 13.55
N THR A 340 -3.02 -11.04 13.04
CA THR A 340 -4.27 -10.52 13.58
C THR A 340 -5.45 -10.87 12.69
N ALA A 341 -6.67 -10.62 13.17
CA ALA A 341 -7.89 -10.80 12.37
C ALA A 341 -7.89 -9.89 11.13
N THR A 342 -7.27 -8.70 11.20
CA THR A 342 -7.17 -7.76 10.09
C THR A 342 -6.26 -8.26 8.97
N ALA A 343 -5.30 -9.14 9.26
CA ALA A 343 -4.41 -9.77 8.29
C ALA A 343 -5.06 -10.97 7.56
N ALA A 344 -6.17 -11.50 8.09
CA ALA A 344 -6.79 -12.74 7.60
C ALA A 344 -7.10 -12.69 6.09
N GLY A 345 -7.61 -11.57 5.59
CA GLY A 345 -7.94 -11.38 4.17
C GLY A 345 -6.71 -11.47 3.26
N ALA A 346 -5.59 -10.82 3.65
CA ALA A 346 -4.35 -10.88 2.89
C ALA A 346 -3.75 -12.28 2.87
N PHE A 347 -3.72 -12.98 4.02
CA PHE A 347 -3.26 -14.36 4.09
C PHE A 347 -4.13 -15.30 3.23
N ALA A 348 -5.45 -15.15 3.29
CA ALA A 348 -6.37 -15.94 2.46
C ALA A 348 -6.16 -15.64 0.96
N THR A 349 -5.96 -14.38 0.58
CA THR A 349 -5.66 -13.98 -0.79
C THR A 349 -4.39 -14.65 -1.31
N ALA A 350 -3.31 -14.62 -0.51
CA ALA A 350 -2.06 -15.28 -0.86
C ALA A 350 -2.19 -16.82 -0.92
N ALA A 351 -2.88 -17.43 0.06
CA ALA A 351 -3.10 -18.88 0.11
C ALA A 351 -3.95 -19.38 -1.06
N ASN A 352 -4.88 -18.57 -1.58
CA ASN A 352 -5.71 -18.87 -2.75
C ASN A 352 -4.97 -18.66 -4.08
N GLY A 353 -3.68 -18.32 -4.06
CA GLY A 353 -2.83 -18.29 -5.25
C GLY A 353 -2.78 -16.94 -5.97
N ALA A 354 -3.04 -15.83 -5.28
CA ALA A 354 -2.72 -14.51 -5.83
C ALA A 354 -1.25 -14.45 -6.24
N LYS A 355 -0.99 -13.86 -7.40
CA LYS A 355 0.36 -13.82 -8.01
C LYS A 355 1.11 -12.56 -7.54
N PRO A 356 2.43 -12.58 -7.46
CA PRO A 356 3.22 -11.36 -7.25
C PRO A 356 2.92 -10.33 -8.36
N TYR A 357 2.89 -9.04 -8.00
CA TYR A 357 2.89 -7.97 -9.01
C TYR A 357 4.11 -8.13 -9.93
N PRO A 358 3.95 -8.09 -11.26
CA PRO A 358 5.05 -8.33 -12.21
C PRO A 358 6.02 -7.13 -12.28
N ALA A 359 6.81 -6.92 -11.23
CA ALA A 359 7.73 -5.80 -11.09
C ALA A 359 8.88 -5.89 -12.09
N SER A 360 8.80 -5.11 -13.17
CA SER A 360 9.82 -4.97 -14.20
C SER A 360 9.78 -3.57 -14.83
N LYS A 361 10.83 -3.18 -15.54
CA LYS A 361 10.87 -1.91 -16.27
C LYS A 361 9.74 -1.82 -17.31
N GLN A 362 9.48 -2.90 -18.02
CA GLN A 362 8.37 -3.00 -18.98
C GLN A 362 7.03 -2.80 -18.28
N MET A 363 6.83 -3.45 -17.13
CA MET A 363 5.59 -3.31 -16.38
C MET A 363 5.40 -1.90 -15.79
N SER A 364 6.46 -1.20 -15.41
CA SER A 364 6.39 0.20 -14.97
C SER A 364 5.88 1.12 -16.08
N LEU A 365 6.34 0.90 -17.33
CA LEU A 365 5.86 1.63 -18.51
C LEU A 365 4.41 1.27 -18.85
N MET A 366 4.06 -0.01 -18.81
CA MET A 366 2.69 -0.49 -19.02
C MET A 366 1.73 0.07 -17.95
N HIS A 367 2.13 0.06 -16.68
CA HIS A 367 1.34 0.60 -15.59
C HIS A 367 1.03 2.09 -15.78
N THR A 368 2.03 2.86 -16.25
CA THR A 368 1.85 4.28 -16.59
C THR A 368 0.87 4.46 -17.74
N ALA A 369 1.00 3.67 -18.80
CA ALA A 369 0.09 3.71 -19.95
C ALA A 369 -1.35 3.35 -19.56
N LEU A 370 -1.53 2.30 -18.73
CA LEU A 370 -2.83 1.90 -18.17
C LEU A 370 -3.47 3.04 -17.38
N GLY A 371 -2.72 3.64 -16.45
CA GLY A 371 -3.23 4.72 -15.59
C GLY A 371 -3.71 5.95 -16.36
N ASN A 372 -3.10 6.22 -17.51
CA ASN A 372 -3.46 7.34 -18.37
C ASN A 372 -4.61 6.99 -19.34
N GLY A 373 -4.79 5.71 -19.71
CA GLY A 373 -5.71 5.33 -20.80
C GLY A 373 -7.07 4.80 -20.36
N ILE A 374 -7.18 4.16 -19.18
CA ILE A 374 -8.40 3.43 -18.77
C ILE A 374 -9.58 4.36 -18.56
N ALA A 375 -9.37 5.57 -18.04
CA ALA A 375 -10.45 6.52 -17.72
C ALA A 375 -11.35 6.81 -18.93
N ALA A 376 -10.81 6.89 -20.14
CA ALA A 376 -11.57 7.14 -21.37
C ALA A 376 -12.63 6.05 -21.67
N TYR A 377 -12.37 4.79 -21.25
CA TYR A 377 -13.38 3.74 -21.32
C TYR A 377 -14.42 3.87 -20.21
N LEU A 378 -14.00 4.10 -18.98
CA LEU A 378 -14.91 4.20 -17.83
C LEU A 378 -15.89 5.37 -17.98
N THR A 379 -15.46 6.50 -18.55
CA THR A 379 -16.31 7.66 -18.86
C THR A 379 -17.19 7.48 -20.10
N GLY A 380 -16.95 6.44 -20.91
CA GLY A 380 -17.71 6.16 -22.12
C GLY A 380 -17.22 6.88 -23.36
N GLU A 381 -16.05 7.54 -23.32
CA GLU A 381 -15.46 8.23 -24.46
C GLU A 381 -14.94 7.24 -25.53
N LYS A 382 -14.51 6.03 -25.10
CA LYS A 382 -13.97 4.99 -25.98
C LYS A 382 -14.60 3.63 -25.68
N SER A 383 -14.57 2.73 -26.66
CA SER A 383 -14.83 1.31 -26.41
C SER A 383 -13.66 0.69 -25.65
N ALA A 384 -13.88 -0.47 -24.98
CA ALA A 384 -12.83 -1.17 -24.25
C ALA A 384 -11.63 -1.51 -25.16
N SER A 385 -11.90 -2.11 -26.33
CA SER A 385 -10.83 -2.45 -27.28
C SER A 385 -10.08 -1.22 -27.81
N ALA A 386 -10.76 -0.08 -28.05
CA ALA A 386 -10.10 1.14 -28.48
C ALA A 386 -9.20 1.73 -27.38
N ALA A 387 -9.65 1.72 -26.12
CA ALA A 387 -8.85 2.17 -24.99
C ALA A 387 -7.60 1.27 -24.80
N LEU A 388 -7.78 -0.06 -24.88
CA LEU A 388 -6.66 -1.00 -24.77
C LEU A 388 -5.66 -0.83 -25.93
N ALA A 389 -6.12 -0.61 -27.17
CA ALA A 389 -5.26 -0.35 -28.31
C ALA A 389 -4.39 0.90 -28.11
N ASP A 390 -4.98 1.99 -27.61
CA ASP A 390 -4.25 3.22 -27.32
C ASP A 390 -3.22 3.02 -26.18
N ILE A 391 -3.56 2.24 -25.16
CA ILE A 391 -2.65 1.89 -24.05
C ILE A 391 -1.46 1.09 -24.58
N GLU A 392 -1.71 0.10 -25.46
CA GLU A 392 -0.63 -0.69 -26.11
C GLU A 392 0.27 0.18 -26.99
N ALA A 393 -0.31 1.14 -27.72
CA ALA A 393 0.46 2.08 -28.53
C ALA A 393 1.32 3.01 -27.67
N ALA A 394 0.76 3.53 -26.56
CA ALA A 394 1.50 4.36 -25.60
C ALA A 394 2.65 3.59 -24.94
N TYR A 395 2.39 2.36 -24.47
CA TYR A 395 3.44 1.48 -23.96
C TYR A 395 4.53 1.24 -25.00
N THR A 396 4.17 0.87 -26.23
CA THR A 396 5.13 0.57 -27.32
C THR A 396 6.04 1.77 -27.60
N THR A 397 5.49 2.99 -27.60
CA THR A 397 6.27 4.21 -27.77
C THR A 397 7.27 4.39 -26.62
N ALA A 398 6.79 4.33 -25.39
CA ALA A 398 7.63 4.48 -24.21
C ALA A 398 8.70 3.38 -24.08
N ALA A 399 8.37 2.13 -24.43
CA ALA A 399 9.30 1.00 -24.39
C ALA A 399 10.45 1.15 -25.41
N LYS A 400 10.16 1.64 -26.62
CA LYS A 400 11.18 1.96 -27.63
C LYS A 400 12.08 3.11 -27.18
N GLU A 401 11.51 4.19 -26.65
CA GLU A 401 12.27 5.33 -26.11
C GLU A 401 13.18 4.91 -24.95
N ALA A 402 12.70 3.99 -24.10
CA ALA A 402 13.47 3.47 -22.97
C ALA A 402 14.47 2.34 -23.36
N GLY A 403 14.51 1.92 -24.62
CA GLY A 403 15.39 0.87 -25.11
C GLY A 403 15.13 -0.53 -24.51
N VAL A 404 13.87 -0.82 -24.17
CA VAL A 404 13.47 -2.13 -23.58
C VAL A 404 12.63 -2.98 -24.54
N MET A 405 12.47 -2.50 -25.77
CA MET A 405 11.76 -3.17 -26.85
C MET A 405 12.43 -2.87 -28.20
#